data_20fc8492fb3d7faac270915f3ca05c1a
#
_entry.id   20fc8492fb3d7faac270915f3ca05c1a
#
_cell.length_a   1.000
_cell.length_b   1.000
_cell.length_c   1.000
_cell.angle_alpha   90.00
_cell.angle_beta   90.00
_cell.angle_gamma   90.00
#
_symmetry.space_group_name_H-M   'P 1'
#
loop_
_entity.id
_entity.type
_entity.pdbx_description
1 polymer ?
#
loop_
_entity_poly.entity_id
_entity_poly.type
_entity_poly.pdbx_seq_one_letter_code
_entity_poly.pdbx_strand_id
1 'polypeptide(L)'
;LFLQKALGGFKVDNMMFYVLNDFSDDEIESIAEKIQSEKERYISVNKLYVAVSKTNNKLKSLPKTYQIVLRMLRLAVRTDMTPMFYDRLEVKKLILAVDDISLLESIYNENLKKLEVYDRDNGTDYMSFLRLYLKYDGSVQRVAQETFVHRNTINYQLAKIKKILGNNLKTFEERFKIILAFEVRDVL
;
A
#
# COMPACT_ATOMS: atom_id res chain seq x y z
N LEU A 1 8.29 29.88 5.13
CA LEU A 1 7.14 29.81 6.07
C LEU A 1 7.05 28.45 6.75
N PHE A 2 7.14 27.34 5.98
CA PHE A 2 7.07 25.96 6.49
C PHE A 2 8.12 25.65 7.58
N LEU A 3 9.39 25.93 7.33
CA LEU A 3 10.48 25.67 8.28
C LEU A 3 10.43 26.55 9.54
N GLN A 4 9.75 27.68 9.51
CA GLN A 4 9.62 28.59 10.65
C GLN A 4 8.62 28.08 11.72
N LYS A 5 7.64 27.27 11.32
CA LYS A 5 6.65 26.63 12.21
C LYS A 5 6.97 25.17 12.55
N ALA A 6 8.00 24.58 11.94
CA ALA A 6 8.40 23.21 12.27
C ALA A 6 9.05 23.18 13.66
N LEU A 7 8.59 22.27 14.53
CA LEU A 7 9.21 22.03 15.83
C LEU A 7 10.60 21.41 15.71
N GLY A 8 10.85 20.70 14.63
CA GLY A 8 12.13 20.10 14.33
C GLY A 8 12.04 19.18 13.12
N GLY A 9 13.20 18.83 12.57
CA GLY A 9 13.34 17.86 11.50
C GLY A 9 14.64 17.09 11.66
N PHE A 10 14.67 15.88 11.15
CA PHE A 10 15.86 15.03 11.14
C PHE A 10 15.91 14.21 9.87
N LYS A 11 17.12 13.81 9.48
CA LYS A 11 17.36 13.00 8.31
C LYS A 11 17.77 11.59 8.71
N VAL A 12 17.18 10.59 8.04
CA VAL A 12 17.58 9.19 8.14
C VAL A 12 17.71 8.67 6.71
N ASP A 13 18.90 8.29 6.32
CA ASP A 13 19.25 7.87 4.96
C ASP A 13 18.82 8.90 3.91
N ASN A 14 17.94 8.53 3.00
CA ASN A 14 17.35 9.39 1.97
C ASN A 14 15.98 9.98 2.36
N MET A 15 15.58 9.86 3.62
CA MET A 15 14.31 10.36 4.15
C MET A 15 14.51 11.58 5.03
N MET A 16 13.59 12.54 4.91
CA MET A 16 13.51 13.72 5.78
C MET A 16 12.20 13.65 6.57
N PHE A 17 12.29 13.83 7.88
CA PHE A 17 11.15 13.85 8.79
C PHE A 17 11.01 15.23 9.40
N TYR A 18 9.77 15.71 9.45
CA TYR A 18 9.44 16.98 10.09
C TYR A 18 8.30 16.78 11.09
N VAL A 19 8.47 17.39 12.26
CA VAL A 19 7.39 17.50 13.27
C VAL A 19 6.84 18.91 13.15
N LEU A 20 5.58 19.00 12.75
CA LEU A 20 4.86 20.24 12.53
C LEU A 20 3.95 20.53 13.72
N ASN A 21 3.84 21.80 14.10
CA ASN A 21 2.93 22.24 15.14
C ASN A 21 2.13 23.44 14.64
N ASP A 22 0.87 23.52 15.07
CA ASP A 22 0.00 24.66 14.75
C ASP A 22 -0.24 24.87 13.25
N PHE A 23 -0.50 23.74 12.55
CA PHE A 23 -0.99 23.72 11.18
C PHE A 23 -2.37 23.10 11.12
N SER A 24 -3.25 23.69 10.32
CA SER A 24 -4.51 23.05 9.93
C SER A 24 -4.26 21.90 8.95
N ASP A 25 -5.22 20.99 8.79
CA ASP A 25 -5.13 19.90 7.84
C ASP A 25 -5.01 20.44 6.39
N ASP A 26 -5.71 21.53 6.05
CA ASP A 26 -5.64 22.17 4.73
C ASP A 26 -4.24 22.77 4.46
N GLU A 27 -3.61 23.39 5.47
CA GLU A 27 -2.25 23.91 5.34
C GLU A 27 -1.25 22.78 5.11
N ILE A 28 -1.38 21.65 5.82
CA ILE A 28 -0.51 20.48 5.67
C ILE A 28 -0.71 19.87 4.27
N GLU A 29 -1.94 19.76 3.79
CA GLU A 29 -2.25 19.27 2.45
C GLU A 29 -1.61 20.16 1.37
N SER A 30 -1.80 21.46 1.46
CA SER A 30 -1.21 22.44 0.55
C SER A 30 0.34 22.35 0.53
N ILE A 31 0.96 22.16 1.70
CA ILE A 31 2.41 21.99 1.80
C ILE A 31 2.86 20.69 1.12
N ALA A 32 2.18 19.58 1.36
CA ALA A 32 2.52 18.28 0.79
C ALA A 32 2.39 18.27 -0.73
N GLU A 33 1.33 18.86 -1.26
CA GLU A 33 1.11 19.03 -2.70
C GLU A 33 2.16 19.96 -3.34
N LYS A 34 2.50 21.06 -2.67
CA LYS A 34 3.54 21.99 -3.14
C LYS A 34 4.91 21.31 -3.19
N ILE A 35 5.28 20.54 -2.16
CA ILE A 35 6.52 19.76 -2.17
C ILE A 35 6.53 18.80 -3.36
N GLN A 36 5.41 18.16 -3.65
CA GLN A 36 5.28 17.20 -4.75
C GLN A 36 5.35 17.89 -6.13
N SER A 37 4.71 19.05 -6.30
CA SER A 37 4.70 19.79 -7.57
C SER A 37 6.03 20.48 -7.88
N GLU A 38 6.77 20.91 -6.87
CA GLU A 38 8.04 21.61 -7.02
C GLU A 38 9.27 20.69 -6.95
N LYS A 39 9.08 19.36 -6.83
CA LYS A 39 10.18 18.40 -6.68
C LYS A 39 11.28 18.52 -7.73
N GLU A 40 10.91 18.72 -9.00
CA GLU A 40 11.86 18.82 -10.12
C GLU A 40 12.72 20.09 -10.05
N ARG A 41 12.22 21.13 -9.39
CA ARG A 41 12.89 22.42 -9.27
C ARG A 41 14.00 22.41 -8.22
N TYR A 42 13.84 21.62 -7.15
CA TYR A 42 14.72 21.65 -5.97
C TYR A 42 15.49 20.36 -5.74
N ILE A 43 15.07 19.27 -6.35
CA ILE A 43 15.64 17.96 -6.06
C ILE A 43 15.83 17.21 -7.38
N SER A 44 17.07 16.86 -7.71
CA SER A 44 17.42 16.05 -8.90
C SER A 44 17.06 14.58 -8.70
N VAL A 45 15.80 14.28 -8.30
CA VAL A 45 15.31 12.92 -8.10
C VAL A 45 14.11 12.65 -9.01
N ASN A 46 14.06 11.45 -9.58
CA ASN A 46 12.99 11.05 -10.48
C ASN A 46 11.65 10.91 -9.75
N LYS A 47 11.66 10.50 -8.48
CA LYS A 47 10.44 10.29 -7.67
C LYS A 47 10.65 10.75 -6.24
N LEU A 48 9.66 11.48 -5.71
CA LEU A 48 9.58 11.91 -4.32
C LEU A 48 8.28 11.41 -3.73
N TYR A 49 8.35 10.76 -2.57
CA TYR A 49 7.18 10.29 -1.84
C TYR A 49 7.00 11.08 -0.56
N VAL A 50 5.79 11.52 -0.31
CA VAL A 50 5.40 12.29 0.88
C VAL A 50 4.35 11.50 1.64
N ALA A 51 4.55 11.34 2.94
CA ALA A 51 3.58 10.72 3.83
C ALA A 51 3.27 11.66 5.02
N VAL A 52 2.00 11.87 5.28
CA VAL A 52 1.50 12.73 6.34
C VAL A 52 0.78 11.87 7.38
N SER A 53 1.26 11.91 8.63
CA SER A 53 0.66 11.16 9.73
C SER A 53 -0.63 11.80 10.21
N LYS A 54 -1.37 11.06 11.02
CA LYS A 54 -2.47 11.60 11.83
C LYS A 54 -1.95 12.68 12.77
N THR A 55 -2.72 13.77 12.91
CA THR A 55 -2.52 14.79 13.94
C THR A 55 -2.58 14.17 15.34
N ASN A 56 -1.60 14.48 16.18
CA ASN A 56 -1.49 13.90 17.51
C ASN A 56 -1.03 14.93 18.54
N ASN A 57 -1.81 15.10 19.60
CA ASN A 57 -1.54 16.07 20.67
C ASN A 57 -0.63 15.52 21.79
N LYS A 58 -0.10 14.31 21.64
CA LYS A 58 0.71 13.65 22.67
C LYS A 58 2.13 13.35 22.17
N LEU A 59 3.12 14.06 22.66
CA LEU A 59 4.54 13.81 22.32
C LEU A 59 4.98 12.36 22.58
N LYS A 60 4.43 11.71 23.61
CA LYS A 60 4.71 10.30 23.93
C LYS A 60 4.36 9.31 22.81
N SER A 61 3.51 9.70 21.87
CA SER A 61 3.12 8.85 20.74
C SER A 61 4.02 9.01 19.50
N LEU A 62 4.98 9.95 19.49
CA LEU A 62 5.88 10.19 18.36
C LEU A 62 6.61 8.93 17.88
N PRO A 63 7.14 8.04 18.75
CA PRO A 63 7.80 6.82 18.28
C PRO A 63 6.85 5.92 17.48
N LYS A 64 5.61 5.75 17.94
CA LYS A 64 4.59 4.96 17.22
C LYS A 64 4.19 5.64 15.91
N THR A 65 4.00 6.95 15.92
CA THR A 65 3.69 7.75 14.73
C THR A 65 4.80 7.63 13.69
N TYR A 66 6.06 7.67 14.11
CA TYR A 66 7.22 7.47 13.23
C TYR A 66 7.18 6.10 12.53
N GLN A 67 6.91 5.02 13.26
CA GLN A 67 6.79 3.68 12.66
C GLN A 67 5.64 3.60 11.64
N ILE A 68 4.50 4.23 11.94
CA ILE A 68 3.38 4.32 11.00
C ILE A 68 3.78 5.06 9.73
N VAL A 69 4.46 6.21 9.84
CA VAL A 69 4.91 6.99 8.68
C VAL A 69 5.91 6.21 7.82
N LEU A 70 6.82 5.45 8.43
CA LEU A 70 7.73 4.58 7.68
C LEU A 70 6.98 3.52 6.86
N ARG A 71 5.96 2.89 7.44
CA ARG A 71 5.11 1.93 6.72
C ARG A 71 4.30 2.62 5.61
N MET A 72 3.79 3.82 5.86
CA MET A 72 3.11 4.62 4.85
C MET A 72 4.02 4.97 3.67
N LEU A 73 5.28 5.33 3.92
CA LEU A 73 6.25 5.61 2.85
C LEU A 73 6.54 4.36 2.02
N ARG A 74 6.65 3.18 2.64
CA ARG A 74 6.78 1.91 1.90
C ARG A 74 5.55 1.64 1.03
N LEU A 75 4.37 1.84 1.59
CA LEU A 75 3.11 1.72 0.85
C LEU A 75 3.07 2.70 -0.33
N ALA A 76 3.43 3.97 -0.11
CA ALA A 76 3.48 5.00 -1.14
C ALA A 76 4.40 4.61 -2.31
N VAL A 77 5.59 4.08 -2.00
CA VAL A 77 6.53 3.59 -3.01
C VAL A 77 5.95 2.42 -3.81
N ARG A 78 5.31 1.46 -3.14
CA ARG A 78 4.76 0.27 -3.81
C ARG A 78 3.54 0.55 -4.67
N THR A 79 2.69 1.48 -4.22
CA THR A 79 1.45 1.84 -4.92
C THR A 79 1.61 3.02 -5.88
N ASP A 80 2.80 3.63 -5.89
CA ASP A 80 3.10 4.88 -6.62
C ASP A 80 2.13 6.03 -6.29
N MET A 81 1.63 6.06 -5.05
CA MET A 81 0.69 7.06 -4.55
C MET A 81 1.38 8.08 -3.65
N THR A 82 1.36 9.36 -4.05
CA THR A 82 1.96 10.45 -3.28
C THR A 82 1.28 11.78 -3.64
N PRO A 83 1.01 12.70 -2.70
CA PRO A 83 1.20 12.54 -1.24
C PRO A 83 0.21 11.55 -0.60
N MET A 84 0.65 10.86 0.45
CA MET A 84 -0.16 9.89 1.18
C MET A 84 -0.55 10.44 2.55
N PHE A 85 -1.84 10.57 2.82
CA PHE A 85 -2.39 11.06 4.07
C PHE A 85 -2.96 9.91 4.90
N TYR A 86 -2.55 9.80 6.16
CA TYR A 86 -3.04 8.74 7.05
C TYR A 86 -4.57 8.67 7.10
N ASP A 87 -5.22 9.83 7.20
CA ASP A 87 -6.68 9.88 7.38
C ASP A 87 -7.46 9.41 6.14
N ARG A 88 -6.83 9.34 4.97
CA ARG A 88 -7.42 8.84 3.71
C ARG A 88 -7.18 7.35 3.45
N LEU A 89 -6.44 6.66 4.34
CA LEU A 89 -6.05 5.25 4.11
C LEU A 89 -7.14 4.22 4.45
N GLU A 90 -8.27 4.66 5.00
CA GLU A 90 -9.43 3.82 5.30
C GLU A 90 -9.05 2.48 5.98
N VAL A 91 -9.32 1.35 5.32
CA VAL A 91 -9.04 0.00 5.84
C VAL A 91 -7.54 -0.23 6.11
N LYS A 92 -6.65 0.37 5.32
CA LYS A 92 -5.20 0.23 5.51
C LYS A 92 -4.71 0.76 6.87
N LYS A 93 -5.46 1.68 7.51
CA LYS A 93 -5.16 2.13 8.89
C LYS A 93 -5.12 0.97 9.88
N LEU A 94 -5.99 -0.03 9.71
CA LEU A 94 -6.03 -1.19 10.59
C LEU A 94 -4.73 -2.00 10.48
N ILE A 95 -4.25 -2.22 9.26
CA ILE A 95 -3.00 -2.95 9.01
C ILE A 95 -1.80 -2.15 9.53
N LEU A 96 -1.77 -0.84 9.27
CA LEU A 96 -0.70 0.04 9.75
C LEU A 96 -0.65 0.12 11.29
N ALA A 97 -1.78 -0.09 11.97
CA ALA A 97 -1.87 -0.07 13.42
C ALA A 97 -1.44 -1.38 14.10
N VAL A 98 -1.28 -2.47 13.34
CA VAL A 98 -0.79 -3.76 13.88
C VAL A 98 0.68 -3.63 14.21
N ASP A 99 1.03 -3.78 15.49
CA ASP A 99 2.41 -3.71 15.95
C ASP A 99 3.16 -5.04 15.74
N ASP A 100 2.45 -6.16 15.75
CA ASP A 100 3.01 -7.50 15.50
C ASP A 100 3.17 -7.76 14.00
N ILE A 101 4.39 -7.55 13.51
CA ILE A 101 4.74 -7.78 12.11
C ILE A 101 4.65 -9.26 11.76
N SER A 102 4.94 -10.17 12.70
CA SER A 102 4.90 -11.61 12.43
C SER A 102 3.49 -12.09 12.10
N LEU A 103 2.46 -11.45 12.68
CA LEU A 103 1.07 -11.69 12.33
C LEU A 103 0.78 -11.29 10.87
N LEU A 104 1.25 -10.12 10.44
CA LEU A 104 1.09 -9.67 9.06
C LEU A 104 1.81 -10.59 8.08
N GLU A 105 3.06 -10.96 8.40
CA GLU A 105 3.83 -11.90 7.58
C GLU A 105 3.15 -13.27 7.46
N SER A 106 2.55 -13.78 8.54
CA SER A 106 1.80 -15.04 8.53
C SER A 106 0.62 -14.96 7.56
N ILE A 107 -0.18 -13.89 7.64
CA ILE A 107 -1.32 -13.67 6.73
C ILE A 107 -0.87 -13.68 5.27
N TYR A 108 0.20 -12.96 4.94
CA TYR A 108 0.76 -12.95 3.60
C TYR A 108 1.29 -14.34 3.17
N ASN A 109 2.11 -14.97 4.01
CA ASN A 109 2.78 -16.23 3.70
C ASN A 109 1.78 -17.37 3.47
N GLU A 110 0.74 -17.45 4.27
CA GLU A 110 -0.28 -18.51 4.17
C GLU A 110 -1.15 -18.36 2.92
N ASN A 111 -1.42 -17.13 2.49
CA ASN A 111 -2.43 -16.88 1.47
C ASN A 111 -1.86 -16.52 0.08
N LEU A 112 -0.70 -15.86 -0.02
CA LEU A 112 -0.19 -15.36 -1.31
C LEU A 112 1.23 -15.82 -1.66
N LYS A 113 2.07 -16.15 -0.68
CA LYS A 113 3.49 -16.46 -0.91
C LYS A 113 3.72 -17.54 -1.97
N LYS A 114 2.89 -18.59 -1.97
CA LYS A 114 2.99 -19.69 -2.95
C LYS A 114 2.79 -19.19 -4.37
N LEU A 115 1.86 -18.25 -4.58
CA LEU A 115 1.59 -17.69 -5.90
C LEU A 115 2.72 -16.76 -6.36
N GLU A 116 3.24 -15.92 -5.47
CA GLU A 116 4.39 -15.05 -5.76
C GLU A 116 5.64 -15.85 -6.13
N VAL A 117 5.93 -16.93 -5.40
CA VAL A 117 7.04 -17.83 -5.71
C VAL A 117 6.84 -18.49 -7.08
N TYR A 118 5.62 -18.97 -7.35
CA TYR A 118 5.29 -19.56 -8.64
C TYR A 118 5.51 -18.57 -9.80
N ASP A 119 5.04 -17.33 -9.68
CA ASP A 119 5.22 -16.30 -10.70
C ASP A 119 6.69 -16.03 -10.98
N ARG A 120 7.50 -15.87 -9.93
CA ARG A 120 8.94 -15.66 -10.05
C ARG A 120 9.63 -16.81 -10.77
N ASP A 121 9.28 -18.05 -10.41
CA ASP A 121 9.97 -19.25 -10.91
C ASP A 121 9.52 -19.64 -12.33
N ASN A 122 8.33 -19.18 -12.77
CA ASN A 122 7.75 -19.52 -14.09
C ASN A 122 7.62 -18.32 -15.03
N GLY A 123 8.00 -17.11 -14.62
CA GLY A 123 7.86 -15.89 -15.44
C GLY A 123 6.41 -15.55 -15.75
N THR A 124 5.49 -15.87 -14.84
CA THR A 124 4.06 -15.55 -14.95
C THR A 124 3.70 -14.32 -14.11
N ASP A 125 2.50 -13.75 -14.30
CA ASP A 125 1.99 -12.61 -13.51
C ASP A 125 0.58 -12.92 -12.97
N TYR A 126 0.45 -14.05 -12.31
CA TYR A 126 -0.80 -14.47 -11.70
C TYR A 126 -1.18 -13.63 -10.47
N MET A 127 -0.22 -13.01 -9.81
CA MET A 127 -0.47 -12.06 -8.71
C MET A 127 -1.29 -10.87 -9.20
N SER A 128 -0.86 -10.20 -10.28
CA SER A 128 -1.59 -9.06 -10.85
C SER A 128 -2.94 -9.48 -11.39
N PHE A 129 -3.01 -10.62 -12.06
CA PHE A 129 -4.26 -11.17 -12.56
C PHE A 129 -5.26 -11.48 -11.44
N LEU A 130 -4.82 -12.11 -10.34
CA LEU A 130 -5.67 -12.41 -9.20
C LEU A 130 -6.19 -11.14 -8.53
N ARG A 131 -5.32 -10.12 -8.36
CA ARG A 131 -5.74 -8.81 -7.83
C ARG A 131 -6.81 -8.17 -8.70
N LEU A 132 -6.65 -8.22 -10.02
CA LEU A 132 -7.64 -7.71 -10.97
C LEU A 132 -8.97 -8.48 -10.87
N TYR A 133 -8.92 -9.81 -10.80
CA TYR A 133 -10.11 -10.65 -10.65
C TYR A 133 -10.89 -10.31 -9.37
N LEU A 134 -10.19 -10.11 -8.26
CA LEU A 134 -10.81 -9.73 -6.98
C LEU A 134 -11.38 -8.30 -7.02
N LYS A 135 -10.69 -7.35 -7.69
CA LYS A 135 -11.18 -5.99 -7.91
C LYS A 135 -12.54 -5.95 -8.62
N TYR A 136 -12.81 -6.93 -9.50
CA TYR A 136 -14.09 -7.10 -10.19
C TYR A 136 -15.02 -8.13 -9.52
N ASP A 137 -14.93 -8.29 -8.19
CA ASP A 137 -15.78 -9.17 -7.37
C ASP A 137 -15.79 -10.63 -7.83
N GLY A 138 -14.74 -11.08 -8.48
CA GLY A 138 -14.66 -12.45 -9.03
C GLY A 138 -15.42 -12.64 -10.33
N SER A 139 -15.76 -11.59 -11.05
CA SER A 139 -16.48 -11.65 -12.31
C SER A 139 -15.55 -11.92 -13.50
N VAL A 140 -15.54 -13.15 -14.01
CA VAL A 140 -14.82 -13.53 -15.22
C VAL A 140 -15.22 -12.64 -16.42
N GLN A 141 -16.48 -12.29 -16.52
CA GLN A 141 -16.98 -11.45 -17.63
C GLN A 141 -16.38 -10.05 -17.58
N ARG A 142 -16.38 -9.40 -16.40
CA ARG A 142 -15.78 -8.06 -16.25
C ARG A 142 -14.27 -8.07 -16.51
N VAL A 143 -13.57 -9.08 -16.00
CA VAL A 143 -12.13 -9.23 -16.25
C VAL A 143 -11.86 -9.41 -17.74
N ALA A 144 -12.64 -10.25 -18.45
CA ALA A 144 -12.50 -10.46 -19.89
C ALA A 144 -12.73 -9.18 -20.70
N GLN A 145 -13.72 -8.36 -20.32
CA GLN A 145 -13.99 -7.07 -20.94
C GLN A 145 -12.85 -6.07 -20.72
N GLU A 146 -12.34 -5.98 -19.52
CA GLU A 146 -11.29 -5.03 -19.16
C GLU A 146 -9.93 -5.37 -19.78
N THR A 147 -9.62 -6.66 -19.85
CA THR A 147 -8.32 -7.13 -20.37
C THR A 147 -8.32 -7.45 -21.86
N PHE A 148 -9.49 -7.43 -22.51
CA PHE A 148 -9.70 -7.89 -23.88
C PHE A 148 -9.25 -9.34 -24.11
N VAL A 149 -9.24 -10.17 -23.05
CA VAL A 149 -8.85 -11.57 -23.08
C VAL A 149 -10.10 -12.45 -23.09
N HIS A 150 -10.07 -13.52 -23.92
CA HIS A 150 -11.20 -14.44 -24.00
C HIS A 150 -11.47 -15.14 -22.66
N ARG A 151 -12.77 -15.29 -22.30
CA ARG A 151 -13.19 -15.89 -21.02
C ARG A 151 -12.58 -17.28 -20.73
N ASN A 152 -12.31 -18.07 -21.76
CA ASN A 152 -11.69 -19.38 -21.58
C ASN A 152 -10.25 -19.28 -21.05
N THR A 153 -9.49 -18.30 -21.54
CA THR A 153 -8.14 -18.00 -21.03
C THR A 153 -8.18 -17.53 -19.58
N ILE A 154 -9.14 -16.65 -19.24
CA ILE A 154 -9.38 -16.22 -17.86
C ILE A 154 -9.67 -17.42 -16.96
N ASN A 155 -10.59 -18.32 -17.37
CA ASN A 155 -10.93 -19.51 -16.61
C ASN A 155 -9.73 -20.46 -16.43
N TYR A 156 -8.91 -20.61 -17.46
CA TYR A 156 -7.69 -21.43 -17.40
C TYR A 156 -6.69 -20.87 -16.38
N GLN A 157 -6.43 -19.55 -16.43
CA GLN A 157 -5.56 -18.89 -15.44
C GLN A 157 -6.09 -19.03 -14.01
N LEU A 158 -7.40 -18.82 -13.81
CA LEU A 158 -8.05 -19.01 -12.51
C LEU A 158 -7.92 -20.45 -11.99
N ALA A 159 -8.08 -21.43 -12.85
CA ALA A 159 -7.94 -22.84 -12.45
C ALA A 159 -6.51 -23.13 -11.96
N LYS A 160 -5.49 -22.59 -12.64
CA LYS A 160 -4.09 -22.70 -12.19
C LYS A 160 -3.87 -22.01 -10.84
N ILE A 161 -4.31 -20.75 -10.70
CA ILE A 161 -4.18 -19.97 -9.46
C ILE A 161 -4.82 -20.72 -8.29
N LYS A 162 -6.06 -21.19 -8.46
CA LYS A 162 -6.77 -21.96 -7.43
C LYS A 162 -6.00 -23.20 -6.99
N LYS A 163 -5.39 -23.91 -7.94
CA LYS A 163 -4.57 -25.08 -7.65
C LYS A 163 -3.30 -24.73 -6.88
N ILE A 164 -2.61 -23.64 -7.23
CA ILE A 164 -1.39 -23.16 -6.55
C ILE A 164 -1.71 -22.73 -5.12
N LEU A 165 -2.78 -21.96 -4.93
CA LEU A 165 -3.19 -21.45 -3.63
C LEU A 165 -3.83 -22.51 -2.74
N GLY A 166 -4.39 -23.60 -3.31
CA GLY A 166 -5.23 -24.54 -2.59
C GLY A 166 -6.56 -23.92 -2.15
N ASN A 167 -7.04 -22.90 -2.86
CA ASN A 167 -8.21 -22.09 -2.51
C ASN A 167 -9.12 -21.96 -3.74
N ASN A 168 -10.42 -22.19 -3.57
CA ASN A 168 -11.37 -22.17 -4.68
C ASN A 168 -11.91 -20.77 -5.03
N LEU A 169 -11.69 -19.77 -4.18
CA LEU A 169 -12.16 -18.38 -4.34
C LEU A 169 -13.69 -18.28 -4.52
N LYS A 170 -14.44 -19.25 -4.00
CA LYS A 170 -15.90 -19.33 -4.14
C LYS A 170 -16.64 -18.53 -3.09
N THR A 171 -16.23 -18.70 -1.83
CA THR A 171 -16.89 -18.03 -0.71
C THR A 171 -16.34 -16.61 -0.51
N PHE A 172 -17.14 -15.78 0.17
CA PHE A 172 -16.67 -14.46 0.59
C PHE A 172 -15.42 -14.57 1.46
N GLU A 173 -15.43 -15.50 2.41
CA GLU A 173 -14.30 -15.69 3.34
C GLU A 173 -13.00 -16.07 2.61
N GLU A 174 -13.06 -16.98 1.63
CA GLU A 174 -11.92 -17.37 0.82
C GLU A 174 -11.33 -16.17 0.07
N ARG A 175 -12.17 -15.35 -0.56
CA ARG A 175 -11.74 -14.14 -1.27
C ARG A 175 -11.22 -13.08 -0.31
N PHE A 176 -11.89 -12.88 0.83
CA PHE A 176 -11.48 -11.89 1.82
C PHE A 176 -10.08 -12.16 2.39
N LYS A 177 -9.74 -13.43 2.68
CA LYS A 177 -8.38 -13.82 3.11
C LYS A 177 -7.32 -13.40 2.09
N ILE A 178 -7.59 -13.61 0.81
CA ILE A 178 -6.67 -13.22 -0.25
C ILE A 178 -6.59 -11.68 -0.41
N ILE A 179 -7.73 -10.99 -0.35
CA ILE A 179 -7.75 -9.51 -0.39
C ILE A 179 -6.95 -8.94 0.77
N LEU A 180 -7.19 -9.43 1.99
CA LEU A 180 -6.44 -9.00 3.17
C LEU A 180 -4.93 -9.25 3.01
N ALA A 181 -4.55 -10.40 2.46
CA ALA A 181 -3.14 -10.71 2.22
C ALA A 181 -2.50 -9.77 1.18
N PHE A 182 -3.23 -9.32 0.17
CA PHE A 182 -2.76 -8.27 -0.74
C PHE A 182 -2.57 -6.93 -0.04
N GLU A 183 -3.54 -6.50 0.77
CA GLU A 183 -3.44 -5.25 1.53
C GLU A 183 -2.27 -5.28 2.52
N VAL A 184 -2.05 -6.42 3.18
CA VAL A 184 -0.89 -6.65 4.06
C VAL A 184 0.42 -6.60 3.27
N ARG A 185 0.50 -7.27 2.13
CA ARG A 185 1.68 -7.26 1.26
C ARG A 185 2.10 -5.85 0.86
N ASP A 186 1.13 -4.99 0.58
CA ASP A 186 1.41 -3.60 0.18
C ASP A 186 2.05 -2.79 1.33
N VAL A 187 1.81 -3.17 2.59
CA VAL A 187 2.33 -2.47 3.78
C VAL A 187 3.67 -3.05 4.27
N LEU A 188 3.91 -4.36 4.09
CA LEU A 188 5.18 -5.03 4.46
C LEU A 188 6.33 -4.62 3.53
#